data_42abca974e0323375cb58df927dac68f
#
_entry.id   42abca974e0323375cb58df927dac68f
#
_cell.length_a   1.000
_cell.length_b   1.000
_cell.length_c   1.000
_cell.angle_alpha   90.00
_cell.angle_beta   90.00
_cell.angle_gamma   90.00
#
_symmetry.space_group_name_H-M   'P 1'
#
loop_
_entity.id
_entity.type
_entity.pdbx_description
1 polymer ?
#
loop_
_entity_poly.entity_id
_entity_poly.type
_entity_poly.pdbx_seq_one_letter_code
_entity_poly.pdbx_strand_id
1 'polypeptide(L)'
;MQLEQEILPGVLRLRLRTHEDRRGSFVKTYVASAYAALGIPLDVGEEFYSVSGKNVVRGMHFQLPPHHHMKIVYCPVGAARDVLLDLRAGPGYGRSVEILMSAKDPAVLVIPPGIAHGFLSLEEDTLMVYKTSTEYCPAADSGIHWDSFGHDWRLGS
;
A
#
# COMPACT_ATOMS: atom_id res chain seq x y z
N MET A 1 11.92 -5.02 -11.65
CA MET A 1 11.48 -4.79 -10.25
C MET A 1 12.71 -4.64 -9.39
N GLN A 2 12.83 -3.57 -8.68
CA GLN A 2 14.03 -3.22 -7.92
C GLN A 2 13.64 -2.57 -6.60
N LEU A 3 14.28 -2.98 -5.50
CA LEU A 3 14.14 -2.29 -4.22
C LEU A 3 14.70 -0.86 -4.35
N GLU A 4 13.84 0.12 -4.10
CA GLU A 4 14.19 1.53 -4.17
C GLU A 4 14.42 2.12 -2.78
N GLN A 5 13.57 1.76 -1.82
CA GLN A 5 13.62 2.31 -0.47
C GLN A 5 12.99 1.36 0.54
N GLU A 6 13.60 1.27 1.72
CA GLU A 6 12.97 0.77 2.94
C GLU A 6 12.50 1.99 3.75
N ILE A 7 11.19 2.18 3.85
CA ILE A 7 10.56 3.40 4.39
C ILE A 7 10.45 3.34 5.91
N LEU A 8 10.04 2.20 6.41
CA LEU A 8 10.05 1.77 7.81
C LEU A 8 10.61 0.36 7.83
N PRO A 9 11.05 -0.18 8.97
CA PRO A 9 11.52 -1.56 9.01
C PRO A 9 10.53 -2.55 8.39
N GLY A 10 10.94 -3.20 7.30
CA GLY A 10 10.12 -4.15 6.54
C GLY A 10 9.11 -3.53 5.56
N VAL A 11 8.94 -2.22 5.55
CA VAL A 11 8.10 -1.51 4.58
C VAL A 11 8.96 -1.14 3.37
N LEU A 12 8.71 -1.79 2.24
CA LEU A 12 9.54 -1.64 1.04
C LEU A 12 8.77 -0.95 -0.08
N ARG A 13 9.43 -0.01 -0.76
CA ARG A 13 8.99 0.52 -2.04
C ARG A 13 9.81 -0.13 -3.14
N LEU A 14 9.14 -0.85 -4.03
CA LEU A 14 9.77 -1.51 -5.17
C LEU A 14 9.44 -0.74 -6.44
N ARG A 15 10.45 -0.25 -7.13
CA ARG A 15 10.28 0.36 -8.44
C ARG A 15 9.93 -0.69 -9.47
N LEU A 16 8.91 -0.43 -10.28
CA LEU A 16 8.50 -1.24 -11.40
C LEU A 16 9.06 -0.68 -12.71
N ARG A 17 9.39 -1.57 -13.61
CA ARG A 17 9.82 -1.18 -14.96
C ARG A 17 8.61 -1.06 -15.88
N THR A 18 8.49 0.09 -16.53
CA THR A 18 7.52 0.31 -17.59
C THR A 18 8.17 0.00 -18.95
N HIS A 19 7.49 -0.78 -19.75
CA HIS A 19 7.84 -1.02 -21.14
C HIS A 19 6.83 -0.31 -22.03
N GLU A 20 7.31 0.57 -22.89
CA GLU A 20 6.46 1.36 -23.77
C GLU A 20 6.77 1.06 -25.23
N ASP A 21 5.73 0.97 -26.05
CA ASP A 21 5.81 0.90 -27.51
C ASP A 21 4.56 1.54 -28.14
N ARG A 22 4.40 1.43 -29.46
CA ARG A 22 3.24 2.00 -30.19
C ARG A 22 1.87 1.50 -29.71
N ARG A 23 1.81 0.42 -28.93
CA ARG A 23 0.56 -0.13 -28.36
C ARG A 23 0.21 0.50 -27.00
N GLY A 24 1.15 1.21 -26.37
CA GLY A 24 1.03 1.78 -25.03
C GLY A 24 2.08 1.24 -24.06
N SER A 25 1.71 1.08 -22.80
CA SER A 25 2.62 0.66 -21.74
C SER A 25 2.28 -0.72 -21.18
N PHE A 26 3.30 -1.39 -20.70
CA PHE A 26 3.21 -2.70 -20.04
C PHE A 26 4.07 -2.68 -18.77
N VAL A 27 3.48 -3.06 -17.65
CA VAL A 27 4.16 -3.08 -16.34
C VAL A 27 3.88 -4.42 -15.65
N LYS A 28 4.94 -5.14 -15.25
CA LYS A 28 4.81 -6.32 -14.39
C LYS A 28 4.76 -5.88 -12.93
N THR A 29 3.67 -6.19 -12.26
CA THR A 29 3.45 -5.80 -10.86
C THR A 29 3.82 -6.89 -9.88
N TYR A 30 3.87 -8.14 -10.32
CA TYR A 30 4.27 -9.29 -9.51
C TYR A 30 5.07 -10.29 -10.35
N VAL A 31 6.21 -10.70 -9.80
CA VAL A 31 7.04 -11.79 -10.34
C VAL A 31 7.51 -12.60 -9.13
N ALA A 32 7.06 -13.84 -9.02
CA ALA A 32 7.31 -14.69 -7.84
C ALA A 32 8.80 -14.80 -7.48
N SER A 33 9.66 -15.04 -8.49
CA SER A 33 11.11 -15.16 -8.28
C SER A 33 11.76 -13.86 -7.82
N ALA A 34 11.27 -12.70 -8.29
CA ALA A 34 11.77 -11.40 -7.88
C ALA A 34 11.41 -11.10 -6.42
N TYR A 35 10.17 -11.42 -6.01
CA TYR A 35 9.75 -11.27 -4.62
C TYR A 35 10.54 -12.21 -3.70
N ALA A 36 10.71 -13.46 -4.10
CA ALA A 36 11.52 -14.42 -3.34
C ALA A 36 12.97 -13.94 -3.18
N ALA A 37 13.58 -13.39 -4.23
CA ALA A 37 14.94 -12.85 -4.19
C ALA A 37 15.08 -11.66 -3.24
N LEU A 38 13.99 -10.89 -3.03
CA LEU A 38 13.93 -9.78 -2.08
C LEU A 38 13.55 -10.22 -0.66
N GLY A 39 13.33 -11.51 -0.44
CA GLY A 39 12.94 -12.05 0.86
C GLY A 39 11.50 -11.73 1.25
N ILE A 40 10.61 -11.50 0.27
CA ILE A 40 9.20 -11.19 0.51
C ILE A 40 8.39 -12.49 0.45
N PRO A 41 7.92 -13.03 1.60
CA PRO A 41 7.17 -14.28 1.66
C PRO A 41 5.68 -14.04 1.38
N LEU A 42 5.32 -13.80 0.12
CA LEU A 42 3.94 -13.53 -0.25
C LEU A 42 3.23 -14.79 -0.74
N ASP A 43 2.29 -15.28 0.08
CA ASP A 43 1.22 -16.16 -0.35
C ASP A 43 -0.06 -15.33 -0.44
N VAL A 44 -0.70 -15.27 -1.59
CA VAL A 44 -1.89 -14.43 -1.79
C VAL A 44 -3.14 -15.18 -1.30
N GLY A 45 -3.79 -14.63 -0.28
CA GLY A 45 -5.08 -15.11 0.21
C GLY A 45 -6.25 -14.41 -0.48
N GLU A 46 -6.10 -13.11 -0.77
CA GLU A 46 -7.14 -12.28 -1.35
C GLU A 46 -6.54 -11.17 -2.22
N GLU A 47 -7.22 -10.83 -3.30
CA GLU A 47 -6.89 -9.67 -4.13
C GLU A 47 -8.15 -8.85 -4.39
N PHE A 48 -8.05 -7.55 -4.27
CA PHE A 48 -9.14 -6.61 -4.51
C PHE A 48 -8.62 -5.26 -4.99
N TYR A 49 -9.52 -4.43 -5.50
CA TYR A 49 -9.18 -3.05 -5.85
C TYR A 49 -10.28 -2.09 -5.39
N SER A 50 -9.88 -0.83 -5.23
CA SER A 50 -10.80 0.28 -5.01
C SER A 50 -10.64 1.33 -6.10
N VAL A 51 -11.75 1.99 -6.45
CA VAL A 51 -11.77 3.19 -7.29
C VAL A 51 -12.30 4.32 -6.44
N SER A 52 -11.60 5.44 -6.43
CA SER A 52 -11.94 6.58 -5.56
C SER A 52 -11.94 7.88 -6.34
N GLY A 53 -12.90 8.74 -6.05
CA GLY A 53 -12.91 10.12 -6.52
C GLY A 53 -11.77 10.94 -5.88
N LYS A 54 -11.49 12.09 -6.45
CA LYS A 54 -10.50 13.02 -5.92
C LYS A 54 -10.86 13.46 -4.49
N ASN A 55 -9.85 13.61 -3.64
CA ASN A 55 -9.97 14.03 -2.24
C ASN A 55 -10.72 13.03 -1.33
N VAL A 56 -10.83 11.78 -1.74
CA VAL A 56 -11.36 10.71 -0.88
C VAL A 56 -10.26 10.13 -0.01
N VAL A 57 -10.50 10.04 1.29
CA VAL A 57 -9.65 9.33 2.24
C VAL A 57 -10.25 7.96 2.54
N ARG A 58 -9.43 6.92 2.46
CA ARG A 58 -9.78 5.56 2.92
C ARG A 58 -8.76 5.13 3.96
N GLY A 59 -9.22 4.60 5.07
CA GLY A 59 -8.34 4.07 6.09
C GLY A 59 -8.64 4.62 7.49
N MET A 60 -7.81 4.32 8.40
CA MET A 60 -6.61 3.44 8.39
C MET A 60 -7.07 2.02 8.72
N HIS A 61 -6.70 1.04 7.88
CA HIS A 61 -7.15 -0.34 8.01
C HIS A 61 -6.01 -1.30 8.39
N PHE A 62 -6.33 -2.27 9.23
CA PHE A 62 -5.49 -3.42 9.55
C PHE A 62 -6.33 -4.56 10.12
N GLN A 63 -5.75 -5.76 10.20
CA GLN A 63 -6.36 -6.89 10.89
C GLN A 63 -5.56 -7.28 12.13
N LEU A 64 -6.28 -7.65 13.17
CA LEU A 64 -5.69 -8.08 14.45
C LEU A 64 -5.16 -9.52 14.34
N PRO A 65 -4.10 -9.87 15.11
CA PRO A 65 -3.66 -11.25 15.22
C PRO A 65 -4.82 -12.18 15.68
N PRO A 66 -4.85 -13.42 15.22
CA PRO A 66 -3.91 -14.11 14.34
C PRO A 66 -4.15 -13.88 12.83
N HIS A 67 -5.07 -13.00 12.46
CA HIS A 67 -5.44 -12.70 11.07
C HIS A 67 -4.71 -11.48 10.49
N HIS A 68 -3.66 -10.99 11.17
CA HIS A 68 -2.79 -9.94 10.65
C HIS A 68 -2.10 -10.43 9.37
N HIS A 69 -1.87 -9.53 8.43
CA HIS A 69 -1.38 -9.91 7.10
C HIS A 69 -0.40 -8.89 6.52
N MET A 70 0.39 -9.39 5.58
CA MET A 70 1.15 -8.57 4.66
C MET A 70 0.21 -8.04 3.57
N LYS A 71 0.43 -6.80 3.15
CA LYS A 71 -0.24 -6.19 1.99
C LYS A 71 0.77 -5.82 0.92
N ILE A 72 0.37 -6.01 -0.32
CA ILE A 72 1.04 -5.47 -1.51
C ILE A 72 0.08 -4.49 -2.15
N VAL A 73 0.51 -3.25 -2.35
CA VAL A 73 -0.34 -2.15 -2.83
C VAL A 73 0.33 -1.46 -4.02
N TYR A 74 -0.43 -1.15 -5.06
CA TYR A 74 0.04 -0.32 -6.17
C TYR A 74 -1.10 0.47 -6.81
N CYS A 75 -0.74 1.53 -7.54
CA CYS A 75 -1.68 2.49 -8.14
C CYS A 75 -1.51 2.49 -9.67
N PRO A 76 -2.27 1.68 -10.42
CA PRO A 76 -2.13 1.62 -11.88
C PRO A 76 -2.86 2.74 -12.63
N VAL A 77 -3.78 3.47 -11.98
CA VAL A 77 -4.49 4.62 -12.55
C VAL A 77 -4.59 5.71 -11.49
N GLY A 78 -4.27 6.94 -11.88
CA GLY A 78 -4.34 8.10 -11.00
C GLY A 78 -3.15 8.23 -10.06
N ALA A 79 -3.38 8.82 -8.91
CA ALA A 79 -2.36 9.03 -7.88
C ALA A 79 -2.99 9.08 -6.48
N ALA A 80 -2.22 8.63 -5.49
CA ALA A 80 -2.62 8.64 -4.09
C ALA A 80 -1.43 9.01 -3.19
N ARG A 81 -1.71 9.68 -2.08
CA ARG A 81 -0.80 9.74 -0.93
C ARG A 81 -1.14 8.59 -0.01
N ASP A 82 -0.33 7.57 -0.04
CA ASP A 82 -0.43 6.47 0.91
C ASP A 82 0.12 6.90 2.27
N VAL A 83 -0.58 6.54 3.33
CA VAL A 83 -0.18 6.81 4.70
C VAL A 83 -0.10 5.50 5.45
N LEU A 84 1.02 5.29 6.11
CA LEU A 84 1.29 4.13 6.94
C LEU A 84 1.47 4.58 8.38
N LEU A 85 0.83 3.88 9.31
CA LEU A 85 0.97 4.09 10.74
C LEU A 85 1.52 2.83 11.39
N ASP A 86 2.68 2.92 11.99
CA ASP A 86 3.33 1.79 12.66
C ASP A 86 2.67 1.50 14.01
N LEU A 87 2.03 0.34 14.12
CA LEU A 87 1.37 -0.13 15.35
C LEU A 87 2.16 -1.24 16.06
N ARG A 88 3.34 -1.56 15.53
CA ARG A 88 4.20 -2.60 16.13
C ARG A 88 4.82 -2.11 17.42
N ALA A 89 4.92 -3.01 18.42
CA ALA A 89 5.63 -2.72 19.65
C ALA A 89 7.10 -2.37 19.38
N GLY A 90 7.60 -1.34 20.05
CA GLY A 90 8.99 -0.92 19.90
C GLY A 90 9.12 0.59 19.64
N PRO A 91 10.33 1.05 19.25
CA PRO A 91 10.64 2.48 19.14
C PRO A 91 9.90 3.18 17.97
N GLY A 92 9.39 2.43 17.00
CA GLY A 92 8.62 2.96 15.87
C GLY A 92 7.13 3.12 16.14
N TYR A 93 6.62 2.63 17.26
CA TYR A 93 5.19 2.69 17.57
C TYR A 93 4.63 4.11 17.47
N GLY A 94 3.55 4.26 16.73
CA GLY A 94 2.88 5.55 16.53
C GLY A 94 3.50 6.43 15.44
N ARG A 95 4.61 6.01 14.83
CA ARG A 95 5.21 6.74 13.72
C ARG A 95 4.36 6.60 12.46
N SER A 96 4.05 7.73 11.82
CA SER A 96 3.38 7.76 10.53
C SER A 96 4.32 8.26 9.43
N VAL A 97 4.14 7.73 8.22
CA VAL A 97 4.89 8.13 7.02
C VAL A 97 3.94 8.24 5.85
N GLU A 98 4.31 9.08 4.90
CA GLU A 98 3.55 9.32 3.67
C GLU A 98 4.38 8.94 2.45
N ILE A 99 3.74 8.28 1.48
CA ILE A 99 4.38 7.87 0.22
C ILE A 99 3.47 8.25 -0.94
N LEU A 100 4.02 8.93 -1.94
CA LEU A 100 3.29 9.17 -3.18
C LEU A 100 3.31 7.91 -4.03
N MET A 101 2.11 7.42 -4.38
CA MET A 101 1.90 6.32 -5.31
C MET A 101 1.20 6.86 -6.56
N SER A 102 1.73 6.58 -7.74
CA SER A 102 1.21 7.15 -8.98
C SER A 102 1.40 6.20 -10.16
N ALA A 103 0.44 6.20 -11.07
CA ALA A 103 0.55 5.50 -12.35
C ALA A 103 1.71 6.01 -13.20
N LYS A 104 2.14 7.26 -13.00
CA LYS A 104 3.26 7.88 -13.74
C LYS A 104 4.64 7.46 -13.23
N ASP A 105 4.71 6.96 -12.01
CA ASP A 105 5.94 6.42 -11.41
C ASP A 105 5.60 5.06 -10.75
N PRO A 106 5.42 4.01 -11.58
CA PRO A 106 4.91 2.73 -11.09
C PRO A 106 5.82 2.10 -10.03
N ALA A 107 5.22 1.79 -8.90
CA ALA A 107 5.87 1.14 -7.78
C ALA A 107 4.89 0.21 -7.06
N VAL A 108 5.45 -0.74 -6.34
CA VAL A 108 4.73 -1.59 -5.39
C VAL A 108 5.17 -1.21 -3.99
N LEU A 109 4.21 -1.09 -3.09
CA LEU A 109 4.44 -0.91 -1.68
C LEU A 109 4.20 -2.24 -0.95
N VAL A 110 5.24 -2.73 -0.28
CA VAL A 110 5.17 -3.94 0.54
C VAL A 110 4.99 -3.52 1.99
N ILE A 111 3.89 -3.94 2.60
CA ILE A 111 3.50 -3.53 3.95
C ILE A 111 3.44 -4.78 4.83
N PRO A 112 4.36 -4.95 5.80
CA PRO A 112 4.32 -6.09 6.71
C PRO A 112 3.13 -6.01 7.68
N PRO A 113 2.81 -7.12 8.38
CA PRO A 113 1.82 -7.10 9.45
C PRO A 113 2.15 -6.05 10.53
N GLY A 114 1.12 -5.49 11.16
CA GLY A 114 1.27 -4.51 12.25
C GLY A 114 1.36 -3.07 11.80
N ILE A 115 1.17 -2.81 10.52
CA ILE A 115 1.10 -1.45 9.94
C ILE A 115 -0.33 -1.17 9.50
N ALA A 116 -0.93 -0.09 10.00
CA ALA A 116 -2.20 0.40 9.49
C ALA A 116 -1.96 1.18 8.19
N HIS A 117 -2.83 0.98 7.21
CA HIS A 117 -2.72 1.56 5.87
C HIS A 117 -3.96 2.36 5.51
N GLY A 118 -3.75 3.50 4.92
CA GLY A 118 -4.77 4.33 4.32
C GLY A 118 -4.19 5.18 3.20
N PHE A 119 -5.03 5.92 2.51
CA PHE A 119 -4.59 6.84 1.47
C PHE A 119 -5.57 7.97 1.23
N LEU A 120 -5.06 9.06 0.67
CA LEU A 120 -5.83 10.13 0.07
C LEU A 120 -5.70 10.05 -1.45
N SER A 121 -6.82 9.92 -2.17
CA SER A 121 -6.79 9.97 -3.63
C SER A 121 -6.57 11.41 -4.12
N LEU A 122 -5.67 11.58 -5.09
CA LEU A 122 -5.28 12.90 -5.62
C LEU A 122 -5.94 13.23 -6.95
N GLU A 123 -6.46 12.21 -7.62
CA GLU A 123 -7.11 12.34 -8.94
C GLU A 123 -8.46 11.61 -8.94
N GLU A 124 -9.32 12.00 -9.89
CA GLU A 124 -10.54 11.23 -10.12
C GLU A 124 -10.22 9.82 -10.62
N ASP A 125 -11.07 8.87 -10.29
CA ASP A 125 -10.94 7.47 -10.69
C ASP A 125 -9.59 6.83 -10.31
N THR A 126 -8.99 7.27 -9.21
CA THR A 126 -7.76 6.66 -8.69
C THR A 126 -8.02 5.20 -8.34
N LEU A 127 -7.31 4.31 -9.03
CA LEU A 127 -7.39 2.86 -8.85
C LEU A 127 -6.24 2.39 -7.97
N MET A 128 -6.58 1.77 -6.85
CA MET A 128 -5.61 1.12 -5.95
C MET A 128 -5.88 -0.38 -5.94
N VAL A 129 -4.84 -1.17 -6.17
CA VAL A 129 -4.90 -2.63 -6.17
C VAL A 129 -4.17 -3.17 -4.95
N TYR A 130 -4.77 -4.18 -4.32
CA TYR A 130 -4.28 -4.77 -3.07
C TYR A 130 -4.19 -6.29 -3.20
N LYS A 131 -3.08 -6.85 -2.73
CA LYS A 131 -2.96 -8.28 -2.42
C LYS A 131 -2.72 -8.42 -0.93
N THR A 132 -3.40 -9.34 -0.29
CA THR A 132 -3.20 -9.64 1.13
C THR A 132 -2.82 -11.10 1.31
N SER A 133 -1.99 -11.38 2.31
CA SER A 133 -1.54 -12.74 2.59
C SER A 133 -2.60 -13.61 3.30
N THR A 134 -3.66 -12.99 3.83
CA THR A 134 -4.81 -13.68 4.42
C THR A 134 -6.11 -13.12 3.86
N GLU A 135 -7.17 -13.91 3.90
CA GLU A 135 -8.51 -13.44 3.57
C GLU A 135 -9.04 -12.46 4.62
N TYR A 136 -10.04 -11.66 4.22
CA TYR A 136 -10.74 -10.77 5.12
C TYR A 136 -11.42 -11.55 6.26
N CYS A 137 -11.16 -11.14 7.48
CA CYS A 137 -11.76 -11.71 8.68
C CYS A 137 -12.54 -10.61 9.43
N PRO A 138 -13.88 -10.60 9.38
CA PRO A 138 -14.69 -9.56 10.03
C PRO A 138 -14.41 -9.41 11.52
N ALA A 139 -14.15 -10.51 12.21
CA ALA A 139 -13.88 -10.51 13.66
C ALA A 139 -12.51 -9.87 14.00
N ALA A 140 -11.57 -9.83 13.05
CA ALA A 140 -10.25 -9.28 13.23
C ALA A 140 -10.08 -7.91 12.55
N ASP A 141 -11.04 -7.50 11.71
CA ASP A 141 -10.99 -6.21 11.04
C ASP A 141 -11.03 -5.08 12.05
N SER A 142 -10.10 -4.16 11.91
CA SER A 142 -9.95 -3.03 12.82
C SER A 142 -9.47 -1.80 12.05
N GLY A 143 -9.57 -0.64 12.69
CA GLY A 143 -9.19 0.60 12.07
C GLY A 143 -8.82 1.65 13.10
N ILE A 144 -8.11 2.65 12.62
CA ILE A 144 -7.85 3.89 13.32
C ILE A 144 -8.48 4.99 12.49
N HIS A 145 -9.24 5.87 13.13
CA HIS A 145 -9.88 6.97 12.43
C HIS A 145 -8.81 7.85 11.75
N TRP A 146 -9.01 8.19 10.50
CA TRP A 146 -8.00 8.83 9.67
C TRP A 146 -7.48 10.17 10.23
N ASP A 147 -8.27 10.88 11.01
CA ASP A 147 -7.91 12.18 11.61
C ASP A 147 -7.50 12.08 13.09
N SER A 148 -7.32 10.87 13.64
CA SER A 148 -7.12 10.67 15.09
C SER A 148 -5.66 10.57 15.55
N PHE A 149 -4.70 10.51 14.64
CA PHE A 149 -3.28 10.29 14.97
C PHE A 149 -2.34 11.43 14.54
N GLY A 150 -2.91 12.59 14.22
CA GLY A 150 -2.15 13.83 13.97
C GLY A 150 -1.50 13.93 12.58
N HIS A 151 -1.86 13.06 11.64
CA HIS A 151 -1.39 13.18 10.25
C HIS A 151 -2.09 14.34 9.53
N ASP A 152 -1.31 15.20 8.89
CA ASP A 152 -1.85 16.27 8.03
C ASP A 152 -2.10 15.75 6.62
N TRP A 153 -3.33 15.43 6.32
CA TRP A 153 -3.76 14.91 5.03
C TRP A 153 -3.74 15.96 3.91
N ARG A 154 -3.62 17.24 4.23
CA ARG A 154 -3.64 18.34 3.26
C ARG A 154 -4.83 18.25 2.29
N LEU A 155 -6.02 18.09 2.87
CA LEU A 155 -7.27 17.98 2.09
C LEU A 155 -7.51 19.24 1.29
N GLY A 156 -7.92 19.10 0.02
CA GLY A 156 -8.22 20.21 -0.88
C GLY A 156 -7.01 20.91 -1.48
N SER A 157 -5.82 20.39 -1.27
CA SER A 157 -4.59 20.95 -1.85
C SER A 157 -4.32 20.45 -3.27
#